data_d8a586dfbd94d0efee0d291b6dc3aa38
#
_entry.id   d8a586dfbd94d0efee0d291b6dc3aa38
#
_cell.length_a   1.000
_cell.length_b   1.000
_cell.length_c   1.000
_cell.angle_alpha   90.00
_cell.angle_beta   90.00
_cell.angle_gamma   90.00
#
_symmetry.space_group_name_H-M   'P 1'
#
loop_
_entity.id
_entity.type
_entity.pdbx_description
1 polymer ?
#
loop_
_entity_poly.entity_id
_entity_poly.type
_entity_poly.pdbx_seq_one_letter_code
_entity_poly.pdbx_strand_id
1 'polypeptide(L)'
;YMVMTYLQGDTLQDFIVTARDLKRDKVFRESTIRSLFDEILRGLRIVHQHKMLHLDIKPANIFITNDNKAVLLDFGAAREVLSKEGNFIRPMYTPGFAAPEMYRRDGSLGPWTDIYAIGACIYACMQGYPPNDAPQRIEKDRLALSLSRLRNVYSDNLIEVTEWCMSLDPLSRPQSVFALQKELARETERR
;
A
#
# COMPACT_ATOMS: atom_id res chain seq x y z
N TYR A 1 -15.95 3.05 -27.96
CA TYR A 1 -15.86 1.71 -27.36
C TYR A 1 -14.56 1.63 -26.58
N MET A 2 -14.64 1.20 -25.30
CA MET A 2 -13.45 0.92 -24.48
C MET A 2 -13.23 -0.60 -24.49
N VAL A 3 -12.05 -1.04 -24.92
CA VAL A 3 -11.65 -2.45 -24.90
C VAL A 3 -10.71 -2.62 -23.71
N MET A 4 -11.05 -3.54 -22.81
CA MET A 4 -10.23 -3.87 -21.64
C MET A 4 -9.85 -5.34 -21.66
N THR A 5 -8.66 -5.65 -21.14
CA THR A 5 -8.26 -7.05 -20.95
C THR A 5 -9.08 -7.66 -19.82
N TYR A 6 -9.70 -8.81 -20.10
CA TYR A 6 -10.37 -9.59 -19.07
C TYR A 6 -9.34 -10.37 -18.25
N LEU A 7 -9.30 -10.14 -16.95
CA LEU A 7 -8.43 -10.85 -16.01
C LEU A 7 -9.26 -11.89 -15.24
N GLN A 8 -8.71 -13.08 -15.06
CA GLN A 8 -9.29 -14.10 -14.20
C GLN A 8 -8.53 -14.17 -12.90
N GLY A 9 -9.23 -14.13 -11.77
CA GLY A 9 -8.67 -14.11 -10.42
C GLY A 9 -9.58 -13.38 -9.46
N ASP A 10 -9.02 -12.93 -8.33
CA ASP A 10 -9.73 -12.23 -7.27
C ASP A 10 -8.93 -11.02 -6.79
N THR A 11 -9.58 -10.11 -6.07
CA THR A 11 -8.88 -8.97 -5.46
C THR A 11 -8.12 -9.40 -4.21
N LEU A 12 -7.05 -8.66 -3.87
CA LEU A 12 -6.34 -8.85 -2.61
C LEU A 12 -7.29 -8.69 -1.40
N GLN A 13 -8.33 -7.85 -1.53
CA GLN A 13 -9.38 -7.70 -0.51
C GLN A 13 -10.12 -9.01 -0.27
N ASP A 14 -10.49 -9.73 -1.32
CA ASP A 14 -11.21 -11.01 -1.22
C ASP A 14 -10.34 -12.07 -0.55
N PHE A 15 -9.04 -12.11 -0.87
CA PHE A 15 -8.09 -13.00 -0.21
C PHE A 15 -7.92 -12.68 1.29
N ILE A 16 -7.82 -11.40 1.65
CA ILE A 16 -7.71 -10.98 3.07
C ILE A 16 -8.96 -11.39 3.85
N VAL A 17 -10.15 -11.11 3.31
CA VAL A 17 -11.43 -11.45 3.95
C VAL A 17 -11.54 -12.97 4.12
N THR A 18 -11.29 -13.74 3.07
CA THR A 18 -11.35 -15.21 3.11
C THR A 18 -10.37 -15.78 4.14
N ALA A 19 -9.13 -15.30 4.18
CA ALA A 19 -8.14 -15.79 5.14
C ALA A 19 -8.52 -15.48 6.59
N ARG A 20 -9.09 -14.30 6.84
CA ARG A 20 -9.62 -13.90 8.15
C ARG A 20 -10.79 -14.78 8.59
N ASP A 21 -11.76 -15.00 7.70
CA ASP A 21 -12.97 -15.75 8.00
C ASP A 21 -12.65 -17.24 8.29
N LEU A 22 -11.57 -17.77 7.69
CA LEU A 22 -11.05 -19.10 7.99
C LEU A 22 -10.24 -19.16 9.30
N LYS A 23 -10.15 -18.07 10.06
CA LYS A 23 -9.41 -17.96 11.34
C LYS A 23 -7.98 -18.51 11.24
N ARG A 24 -7.29 -18.23 10.13
CA ARG A 24 -5.90 -18.63 9.96
C ARG A 24 -5.01 -17.81 10.88
N ASP A 25 -4.04 -18.45 11.53
CA ASP A 25 -3.05 -17.79 12.40
C ASP A 25 -2.21 -16.75 11.64
N LYS A 26 -2.09 -16.92 10.31
CA LYS A 26 -1.43 -15.99 9.39
C LYS A 26 -2.35 -15.74 8.21
N VAL A 27 -2.63 -14.48 7.93
CA VAL A 27 -3.40 -14.08 6.75
C VAL A 27 -2.58 -14.43 5.50
N PHE A 28 -1.32 -13.97 5.42
CA PHE A 28 -0.39 -14.30 4.34
C PHE A 28 0.98 -14.72 4.90
N ARG A 29 1.69 -15.58 4.16
CA ARG A 29 3.10 -15.85 4.41
C ARG A 29 3.93 -14.64 3.99
N GLU A 30 5.01 -14.35 4.69
CA GLU A 30 5.91 -13.24 4.37
C GLU A 30 6.43 -13.31 2.93
N SER A 31 6.84 -14.49 2.47
CA SER A 31 7.30 -14.68 1.09
C SER A 31 6.23 -14.29 0.05
N THR A 32 4.96 -14.59 0.32
CA THR A 32 3.84 -14.20 -0.54
C THR A 32 3.67 -12.69 -0.55
N ILE A 33 3.72 -12.04 0.62
CA ILE A 33 3.65 -10.57 0.72
C ILE A 33 4.77 -9.92 -0.08
N ARG A 34 6.01 -10.37 0.10
CA ARG A 34 7.17 -9.82 -0.61
C ARG A 34 7.07 -9.97 -2.12
N SER A 35 6.73 -11.15 -2.61
CA SER A 35 6.56 -11.42 -4.05
C SER A 35 5.46 -10.55 -4.66
N LEU A 36 4.31 -10.48 -4.01
CA LEU A 36 3.16 -9.72 -4.48
C LEU A 36 3.47 -8.22 -4.55
N PHE A 37 4.08 -7.67 -3.51
CA PHE A 37 4.41 -6.25 -3.49
C PHE A 37 5.61 -5.89 -4.36
N ASP A 38 6.55 -6.80 -4.64
CA ASP A 38 7.60 -6.56 -5.63
C ASP A 38 6.99 -6.33 -7.03
N GLU A 39 6.00 -7.14 -7.43
CA GLU A 39 5.29 -6.95 -8.71
C GLU A 39 4.51 -5.64 -8.75
N ILE A 40 3.75 -5.32 -7.71
CA ILE A 40 3.00 -4.06 -7.60
C ILE A 40 3.94 -2.86 -7.68
N LEU A 41 5.07 -2.91 -6.97
CA LEU A 41 6.05 -1.82 -6.96
C LEU A 41 6.73 -1.64 -8.32
N ARG A 42 6.94 -2.71 -9.10
CA ARG A 42 7.44 -2.60 -10.49
C ARG A 42 6.45 -1.82 -11.35
N GLY A 43 5.16 -2.11 -11.27
CA GLY A 43 4.11 -1.38 -11.97
C GLY A 43 4.03 0.09 -11.51
N LEU A 44 4.00 0.32 -10.21
CA LEU A 44 3.92 1.66 -9.63
C LEU A 44 5.13 2.53 -9.97
N ARG A 45 6.32 1.93 -10.08
CA ARG A 45 7.54 2.63 -10.53
C ARG A 45 7.37 3.21 -11.93
N ILE A 46 6.75 2.47 -12.85
CA ILE A 46 6.47 2.94 -14.22
C ILE A 46 5.51 4.13 -14.17
N VAL A 47 4.45 4.06 -13.35
CA VAL A 47 3.50 5.17 -13.16
C VAL A 47 4.23 6.42 -12.69
N HIS A 48 5.07 6.31 -11.66
CA HIS A 48 5.83 7.44 -11.12
C HIS A 48 6.88 8.00 -12.11
N GLN A 49 7.48 7.15 -12.95
CA GLN A 49 8.38 7.60 -14.02
C GLN A 49 7.67 8.48 -15.05
N HIS A 50 6.38 8.25 -15.30
CA HIS A 50 5.53 9.07 -16.15
C HIS A 50 4.95 10.30 -15.42
N LYS A 51 5.50 10.67 -14.25
CA LYS A 51 5.05 11.81 -13.45
C LYS A 51 3.58 11.71 -13.00
N MET A 52 3.07 10.51 -12.86
CA MET A 52 1.72 10.24 -12.38
C MET A 52 1.75 9.62 -10.99
N LEU A 53 0.70 9.86 -10.22
CA LEU A 53 0.42 9.20 -8.94
C LEU A 53 -0.87 8.39 -9.06
N HIS A 54 -0.96 7.27 -8.38
CA HIS A 54 -2.16 6.42 -8.39
C HIS A 54 -3.28 6.97 -7.50
N LEU A 55 -2.97 7.34 -6.27
CA LEU A 55 -3.80 8.00 -5.25
C LEU A 55 -5.01 7.20 -4.72
N ASP A 56 -5.21 5.95 -5.15
CA ASP A 56 -6.26 5.07 -4.62
C ASP A 56 -5.77 3.61 -4.51
N ILE A 57 -4.53 3.43 -4.03
CA ILE A 57 -4.00 2.10 -3.76
C ILE A 57 -4.67 1.53 -2.51
N LYS A 58 -5.31 0.38 -2.67
CA LYS A 58 -5.99 -0.37 -1.61
C LYS A 58 -6.15 -1.83 -2.03
N PRO A 59 -6.40 -2.77 -1.12
CA PRO A 59 -6.54 -4.19 -1.47
C PRO A 59 -7.61 -4.48 -2.52
N ALA A 60 -8.70 -3.70 -2.59
CA ALA A 60 -9.72 -3.84 -3.61
C ALA A 60 -9.25 -3.45 -5.02
N ASN A 61 -8.18 -2.66 -5.14
CA ASN A 61 -7.57 -2.24 -6.40
C ASN A 61 -6.28 -3.02 -6.74
N ILE A 62 -5.98 -4.05 -5.99
CA ILE A 62 -4.90 -5.00 -6.27
C ILE A 62 -5.55 -6.33 -6.66
N PHE A 63 -5.35 -6.75 -7.90
CA PHE A 63 -5.91 -7.98 -8.45
C PHE A 63 -4.84 -9.06 -8.52
N ILE A 64 -5.19 -10.25 -8.08
CA ILE A 64 -4.30 -11.41 -8.13
C ILE A 64 -4.90 -12.38 -9.15
N THR A 65 -4.17 -12.58 -10.24
CA THR A 65 -4.59 -13.45 -11.32
C THR A 65 -4.44 -14.93 -10.92
N ASN A 66 -5.10 -15.83 -11.66
CA ASN A 66 -5.04 -17.27 -11.42
C ASN A 66 -3.61 -17.85 -11.55
N ASP A 67 -2.70 -17.17 -12.26
CA ASP A 67 -1.28 -17.50 -12.34
C ASP A 67 -0.42 -16.78 -11.27
N ASN A 68 -1.07 -16.26 -10.22
CA ASN A 68 -0.47 -15.59 -9.06
C ASN A 68 0.29 -14.30 -9.38
N LYS A 69 -0.06 -13.60 -10.46
CA LYS A 69 0.49 -12.26 -10.74
C LYS A 69 -0.35 -11.18 -10.09
N ALA A 70 0.32 -10.17 -9.58
CA ALA A 70 -0.33 -9.01 -8.99
C ALA A 70 -0.46 -7.87 -10.01
N VAL A 71 -1.67 -7.35 -10.16
CA VAL A 71 -1.99 -6.25 -11.08
C VAL A 71 -2.64 -5.12 -10.31
N LEU A 72 -2.09 -3.91 -10.45
CA LEU A 72 -2.70 -2.72 -9.90
C LEU A 72 -3.80 -2.22 -10.84
N LEU A 73 -5.01 -2.10 -10.32
CA LEU A 73 -6.20 -1.69 -11.06
C LEU A 73 -6.58 -0.24 -10.74
N ASP A 74 -7.48 0.28 -11.57
CA ASP A 74 -8.21 1.53 -11.35
C ASP A 74 -7.33 2.78 -11.18
N PHE A 75 -6.86 3.28 -12.31
CA PHE A 75 -6.17 4.57 -12.41
C PHE A 75 -7.13 5.76 -12.54
N GLY A 76 -8.42 5.59 -12.19
CA GLY A 76 -9.42 6.65 -12.29
C GLY A 76 -9.16 7.87 -11.41
N ALA A 77 -8.41 7.68 -10.30
CA ALA A 77 -7.94 8.76 -9.43
C ALA A 77 -6.54 9.26 -9.79
N ALA A 78 -5.86 8.61 -10.74
CA ALA A 78 -4.48 8.96 -11.11
C ALA A 78 -4.37 10.40 -11.60
N ARG A 79 -3.33 11.10 -11.15
CA ARG A 79 -3.08 12.50 -11.47
C ARG A 79 -1.65 12.74 -11.89
N GLU A 80 -1.53 13.65 -12.85
CA GLU A 80 -0.24 14.21 -13.23
C GLU A 80 0.25 15.17 -12.13
N VAL A 81 1.45 14.95 -11.62
CA VAL A 81 2.05 15.73 -10.51
C VAL A 81 2.26 17.20 -10.89
N LEU A 82 2.21 17.52 -12.19
CA LEU A 82 2.56 18.83 -12.73
C LEU A 82 1.37 19.67 -13.23
N SER A 83 0.12 19.22 -13.08
CA SER A 83 -1.02 20.05 -13.49
C SER A 83 -1.17 21.23 -12.53
N LYS A 84 -0.62 22.37 -12.92
CA LYS A 84 -0.70 23.66 -12.21
C LYS A 84 -2.09 24.30 -12.23
N GLU A 85 -3.09 23.69 -12.82
CA GLU A 85 -4.41 24.26 -12.95
C GLU A 85 -5.34 23.76 -11.84
N GLY A 86 -5.66 24.71 -11.00
CA GLY A 86 -6.41 24.69 -9.75
C GLY A 86 -7.84 24.16 -9.72
N ASN A 87 -8.18 23.07 -10.36
CA ASN A 87 -9.43 22.37 -10.08
C ASN A 87 -9.17 21.24 -9.08
N PHE A 88 -9.20 21.59 -7.80
CA PHE A 88 -9.20 20.65 -6.69
C PHE A 88 -10.51 19.84 -6.69
N ILE A 89 -10.59 18.81 -7.51
CA ILE A 89 -11.51 17.72 -7.22
C ILE A 89 -10.87 16.96 -6.07
N ARG A 90 -11.50 16.98 -4.90
CA ARG A 90 -11.03 16.20 -3.75
C ARG A 90 -10.93 14.75 -4.18
N PRO A 91 -9.76 14.09 -4.07
CA PRO A 91 -9.69 12.67 -4.30
C PRO A 91 -10.65 11.99 -3.32
N MET A 92 -11.45 11.05 -3.81
CA MET A 92 -12.14 10.11 -2.93
C MET A 92 -11.03 9.26 -2.28
N TYR A 93 -10.87 9.39 -0.98
CA TYR A 93 -9.89 8.60 -0.23
C TYR A 93 -10.58 7.47 0.53
N THR A 94 -9.89 6.35 0.61
CA THR A 94 -10.36 5.19 1.37
C THR A 94 -9.74 5.23 2.77
N PRO A 95 -10.55 5.34 3.85
CA PRO A 95 -10.04 5.33 5.21
C PRO A 95 -9.10 4.15 5.47
N GLY A 96 -8.02 4.39 6.20
CA GLY A 96 -6.98 3.41 6.49
C GLY A 96 -5.87 3.36 5.43
N PHE A 97 -6.18 3.62 4.15
CA PHE A 97 -5.19 3.56 3.05
C PHE A 97 -4.75 4.93 2.56
N ALA A 98 -5.56 5.96 2.76
CA ALA A 98 -5.23 7.32 2.38
C ALA A 98 -4.21 7.94 3.34
N ALA A 99 -3.16 8.55 2.78
CA ALA A 99 -2.11 9.21 3.53
C ALA A 99 -2.59 10.51 4.21
N PRO A 100 -1.96 10.95 5.32
CA PRO A 100 -2.36 12.14 6.08
C PRO A 100 -2.49 13.41 5.23
N GLU A 101 -1.58 13.63 4.28
CA GLU A 101 -1.57 14.79 3.41
C GLU A 101 -2.78 14.83 2.46
N MET A 102 -3.42 13.69 2.19
CA MET A 102 -4.63 13.64 1.35
C MET A 102 -5.86 14.26 2.05
N TYR A 103 -5.86 14.33 3.38
CA TYR A 103 -6.94 14.93 4.18
C TYR A 103 -6.81 16.46 4.28
N ARG A 104 -5.68 17.03 3.83
CA ARG A 104 -5.38 18.46 3.91
C ARG A 104 -5.53 19.12 2.56
N ARG A 105 -5.99 20.39 2.54
CA ARG A 105 -6.11 21.18 1.30
C ARG A 105 -4.76 21.59 0.71
N ASP A 106 -3.78 21.79 1.59
CA ASP A 106 -2.41 22.22 1.30
C ASP A 106 -1.41 21.04 1.31
N GLY A 107 -1.93 19.81 1.36
CA GLY A 107 -1.11 18.61 1.38
C GLY A 107 -0.33 18.42 0.07
N SER A 108 0.99 18.35 0.16
CA SER A 108 1.85 18.06 -0.99
C SER A 108 1.79 16.56 -1.30
N LEU A 109 1.21 16.21 -2.44
CA LEU A 109 1.15 14.83 -2.93
C LEU A 109 2.40 14.48 -3.71
N GLY A 110 2.87 13.25 -3.58
CA GLY A 110 4.05 12.76 -4.24
C GLY A 110 4.15 11.23 -4.19
N PRO A 111 5.26 10.64 -4.69
CA PRO A 111 5.48 9.19 -4.61
C PRO A 111 5.29 8.62 -3.20
N TRP A 112 5.66 9.37 -2.18
CA TRP A 112 5.48 9.03 -0.76
C TRP A 112 4.01 8.85 -0.35
N THR A 113 3.05 9.46 -1.09
CA THR A 113 1.61 9.30 -0.85
C THR A 113 1.13 7.90 -1.24
N ASP A 114 1.51 7.44 -2.42
CA ASP A 114 1.25 6.06 -2.86
C ASP A 114 1.99 5.03 -2.00
N ILE A 115 3.20 5.35 -1.56
CA ILE A 115 4.02 4.50 -0.69
C ILE A 115 3.35 4.29 0.68
N TYR A 116 2.69 5.31 1.23
CA TYR A 116 1.90 5.13 2.45
C TYR A 116 0.80 4.09 2.24
N ALA A 117 0.08 4.18 1.13
CA ALA A 117 -0.99 3.23 0.79
C ALA A 117 -0.45 1.80 0.58
N ILE A 118 0.74 1.63 -0.01
CA ILE A 118 1.44 0.34 -0.10
C ILE A 118 1.72 -0.21 1.30
N GLY A 119 2.27 0.59 2.21
CA GLY A 119 2.49 0.18 3.60
C GLY A 119 1.20 -0.27 4.30
N ALA A 120 0.11 0.47 4.09
CA ALA A 120 -1.21 0.13 4.62
C ALA A 120 -1.76 -1.20 4.04
N CYS A 121 -1.50 -1.49 2.77
CA CYS A 121 -1.85 -2.77 2.15
C CYS A 121 -1.01 -3.93 2.73
N ILE A 122 0.29 -3.74 2.93
CA ILE A 122 1.16 -4.74 3.59
C ILE A 122 0.65 -5.00 5.01
N TYR A 123 0.34 -3.93 5.77
CA TYR A 123 -0.26 -4.06 7.10
C TYR A 123 -1.55 -4.89 7.06
N ALA A 124 -2.45 -4.61 6.12
CA ALA A 124 -3.70 -5.35 5.98
C ALA A 124 -3.48 -6.84 5.65
N CYS A 125 -2.44 -7.17 4.85
CA CYS A 125 -2.04 -8.56 4.59
C CYS A 125 -1.52 -9.28 5.83
N MET A 126 -0.87 -8.57 6.74
CA MET A 126 -0.35 -9.15 7.99
C MET A 126 -1.44 -9.28 9.06
N GLN A 127 -2.31 -8.28 9.20
CA GLN A 127 -3.30 -8.18 10.27
C GLN A 127 -4.67 -8.78 9.93
N GLY A 128 -5.04 -8.82 8.64
CA GLY A 128 -6.39 -9.21 8.21
C GLY A 128 -7.40 -8.06 8.15
N TYR A 129 -7.03 -6.85 8.57
CA TYR A 129 -7.87 -5.64 8.53
C TYR A 129 -7.04 -4.39 8.22
N PRO A 130 -7.69 -3.31 7.71
CA PRO A 130 -7.01 -2.05 7.47
C PRO A 130 -6.46 -1.44 8.77
N PRO A 131 -5.41 -0.63 8.70
CA PRO A 131 -4.97 0.17 9.83
C PRO A 131 -6.01 1.25 10.16
N ASN A 132 -5.88 1.88 11.33
CA ASN A 132 -6.62 3.10 11.64
C ASN A 132 -6.35 4.16 10.58
N ASP A 133 -7.36 4.97 10.28
CA ASP A 133 -7.20 6.06 9.32
C ASP A 133 -6.22 7.14 9.81
N ALA A 134 -5.73 7.95 8.90
CA ALA A 134 -4.72 8.95 9.22
C ALA A 134 -5.17 9.97 10.28
N PRO A 135 -6.41 10.51 10.28
CA PRO A 135 -6.89 11.37 11.35
C PRO A 135 -6.84 10.71 12.73
N GLN A 136 -7.27 9.46 12.85
CA GLN A 136 -7.20 8.72 14.12
C GLN A 136 -5.76 8.48 14.57
N ARG A 137 -4.84 8.21 13.61
CA ARG A 137 -3.42 8.04 13.91
C ARG A 137 -2.76 9.33 14.36
N ILE A 138 -3.13 10.47 13.77
CA ILE A 138 -2.61 11.79 14.20
C ILE A 138 -3.02 12.08 15.65
N GLU A 139 -4.26 11.73 16.01
CA GLU A 139 -4.75 11.89 17.38
C GLU A 139 -4.03 10.95 18.36
N LYS A 140 -3.94 9.66 18.00
CA LYS A 140 -3.29 8.64 18.82
C LYS A 140 -2.72 7.52 17.94
N ASP A 141 -1.44 7.59 17.62
CA ASP A 141 -0.79 6.55 16.81
C ASP A 141 -0.54 5.27 17.63
N ARG A 142 -1.09 4.18 17.14
CA ARG A 142 -0.91 2.83 17.70
C ARG A 142 -0.27 1.86 16.71
N LEU A 143 0.23 2.36 15.57
CA LEU A 143 0.77 1.50 14.51
C LEU A 143 1.94 0.66 15.03
N ALA A 144 2.93 1.29 15.66
CA ALA A 144 4.10 0.59 16.21
C ALA A 144 3.70 -0.51 17.20
N LEU A 145 2.72 -0.23 18.07
CA LEU A 145 2.20 -1.23 19.01
C LEU A 145 1.50 -2.39 18.31
N SER A 146 0.74 -2.12 17.25
CA SER A 146 0.07 -3.18 16.47
C SER A 146 1.09 -4.03 15.73
N LEU A 147 2.09 -3.41 15.12
CA LEU A 147 3.16 -4.10 14.39
C LEU A 147 4.07 -4.90 15.32
N SER A 148 4.36 -4.40 16.52
CA SER A 148 5.21 -5.12 17.49
C SER A 148 4.66 -6.50 17.89
N ARG A 149 3.34 -6.66 17.88
CA ARG A 149 2.67 -7.94 18.15
C ARG A 149 2.87 -8.99 17.07
N LEU A 150 3.32 -8.57 15.89
CA LEU A 150 3.55 -9.43 14.73
C LEU A 150 5.00 -9.91 14.61
N ARG A 151 5.92 -9.46 15.47
CA ARG A 151 7.36 -9.83 15.44
C ARG A 151 7.62 -11.34 15.59
N ASN A 152 6.69 -12.07 16.21
CA ASN A 152 6.80 -13.54 16.29
C ASN A 152 6.36 -14.26 15.00
N VAL A 153 5.75 -13.54 14.08
CA VAL A 153 5.14 -14.10 12.85
C VAL A 153 5.90 -13.65 11.60
N TYR A 154 6.33 -12.40 11.58
CA TYR A 154 7.02 -11.76 10.46
C TYR A 154 8.39 -11.26 10.88
N SER A 155 9.31 -11.12 9.92
CA SER A 155 10.64 -10.60 10.17
C SER A 155 10.62 -9.14 10.63
N ASP A 156 11.62 -8.76 11.41
CA ASP A 156 11.81 -7.36 11.81
C ASP A 156 11.89 -6.42 10.60
N ASN A 157 12.56 -6.84 9.52
CA ASN A 157 12.66 -6.05 8.30
C ASN A 157 11.29 -5.75 7.67
N LEU A 158 10.38 -6.74 7.54
CA LEU A 158 9.06 -6.48 6.97
C LEU A 158 8.25 -5.53 7.84
N ILE A 159 8.35 -5.67 9.16
CA ILE A 159 7.68 -4.80 10.13
C ILE A 159 8.22 -3.37 10.03
N GLU A 160 9.54 -3.20 10.04
CA GLU A 160 10.20 -1.89 9.95
C GLU A 160 9.92 -1.19 8.63
N VAL A 161 9.94 -1.93 7.51
CA VAL A 161 9.57 -1.39 6.19
C VAL A 161 8.11 -0.92 6.17
N THR A 162 7.20 -1.69 6.77
CA THR A 162 5.78 -1.29 6.85
C THR A 162 5.61 -0.03 7.69
N GLU A 163 6.27 0.04 8.84
CA GLU A 163 6.26 1.21 9.72
C GLU A 163 6.84 2.44 9.02
N TRP A 164 7.96 2.26 8.32
CA TRP A 164 8.60 3.32 7.54
C TRP A 164 7.70 3.89 6.44
N CYS A 165 7.05 3.01 5.66
CA CYS A 165 6.08 3.44 4.65
C CYS A 165 4.92 4.24 5.26
N MET A 166 4.49 3.88 6.45
CA MET A 166 3.33 4.46 7.12
C MET A 166 3.66 5.57 8.10
N SER A 167 4.87 6.13 8.09
CA SER A 167 5.21 7.33 8.86
C SER A 167 4.22 8.45 8.58
N LEU A 168 3.74 9.14 9.63
CA LEU A 168 2.76 10.22 9.47
C LEU A 168 3.35 11.41 8.73
N ASP A 169 4.64 11.71 8.96
CA ASP A 169 5.37 12.71 8.18
C ASP A 169 5.77 12.15 6.80
N PRO A 170 5.31 12.78 5.70
CA PRO A 170 5.66 12.35 4.34
C PRO A 170 7.17 12.32 4.06
N LEU A 171 7.94 13.23 4.66
CA LEU A 171 9.39 13.32 4.46
C LEU A 171 10.16 12.20 5.17
N SER A 172 9.54 11.58 6.15
CA SER A 172 10.11 10.43 6.89
C SER A 172 9.88 9.10 6.18
N ARG A 173 9.10 9.05 5.09
CA ARG A 173 8.83 7.83 4.30
C ARG A 173 9.89 7.61 3.22
N PRO A 174 9.93 6.40 2.59
CA PRO A 174 10.63 6.22 1.33
C PRO A 174 10.21 7.30 0.33
N GLN A 175 11.17 7.99 -0.27
CA GLN A 175 10.90 9.09 -1.22
C GLN A 175 10.70 8.59 -2.66
N SER A 176 10.94 7.31 -2.91
CA SER A 176 10.74 6.67 -4.20
C SER A 176 10.39 5.20 -4.04
N VAL A 177 9.69 4.66 -5.04
CA VAL A 177 9.42 3.22 -5.13
C VAL A 177 10.71 2.40 -5.15
N PHE A 178 11.77 2.92 -5.80
CA PHE A 178 13.06 2.24 -5.84
C PHE A 178 13.67 2.08 -4.43
N ALA A 179 13.61 3.12 -3.60
CA ALA A 179 14.10 3.06 -2.22
C ALA A 179 13.34 1.98 -1.42
N LEU A 180 12.01 1.92 -1.58
CA LEU A 180 11.18 0.91 -0.94
C LEU A 180 11.50 -0.51 -1.45
N GLN A 181 11.64 -0.71 -2.77
CA GLN A 181 11.97 -2.01 -3.34
C GLN A 181 13.29 -2.55 -2.79
N LYS A 182 14.30 -1.68 -2.67
CA LYS A 182 15.62 -2.06 -2.13
C LYS A 182 15.51 -2.60 -0.70
N GLU A 183 14.73 -1.95 0.16
CA GLU A 183 14.57 -2.40 1.55
C GLU A 183 13.67 -3.64 1.64
N LEU A 184 12.61 -3.73 0.84
CA LEU A 184 11.71 -4.89 0.82
C LEU A 184 12.43 -6.16 0.29
N ALA A 185 13.41 -5.99 -0.61
CA ALA A 185 14.22 -7.10 -1.14
C ALA A 185 15.30 -7.60 -0.17
N ARG A 186 15.59 -6.88 0.92
CA ARG A 186 16.54 -7.33 1.93
C ARG A 186 15.95 -8.52 2.68
N GLU A 187 16.45 -9.71 2.37
CA GLU A 187 16.22 -10.88 3.21
C GLU A 187 17.01 -10.69 4.50
N THR A 188 16.32 -10.51 5.60
CA THR A 188 16.99 -10.56 6.90
C THR A 188 17.28 -12.02 7.21
N GLU A 189 18.55 -12.38 7.32
CA GLU A 189 18.94 -13.65 7.89
C GLU A 189 18.20 -13.83 9.22
N ARG A 190 17.39 -14.88 9.30
CA ARG A 190 16.73 -15.26 10.55
C ARG A 190 17.82 -15.59 11.55
N ARG A 191 17.94 -14.75 12.58
CA ARG A 191 18.69 -15.10 13.78
C ARG A 191 17.95 -16.14 14.58
#